data_31de482495db1a4198a28e4678661ba2
#
_entry.id   31de482495db1a4198a28e4678661ba2
#
_cell.length_a   1.000
_cell.length_b   1.000
_cell.length_c   1.000
_cell.angle_alpha   90.00
_cell.angle_beta   90.00
_cell.angle_gamma   90.00
#
_symmetry.space_group_name_H-M   'P 1'
#
loop_
_entity.id
_entity.type
_entity.pdbx_description
1 polymer ?
#
loop_
_entity_poly.entity_id
_entity_poly.type
_entity_poly.pdbx_seq_one_letter_code
_entity_poly.pdbx_strand_id
1 'polypeptide(L)'
;MKDLQNKQKKLQQEIEHTNKMLKQTKKDETATLNKLQLTQQNIKNQKKLIRTLDNEITALDREMKALGNTRDSLQQVLESYKEDYARMTRQTHYARLQQSPLLFLISSDSFQQLARRARYLQEFAHFRQEQVARIARTQAEIDTQNELLQANRDDKKQALSSRKREQENLRRDERKQQTMLTQLKSKEKDLTKQLKQKQKKVAELNKKIDDMIRKQTAKDSKTSLTKEQKLIAGGFEANKGRLPWPVERGMISGHYGKQQHPVYSQVTIDNKGIYIQTTAGMKARAVYKGEVTSCFMVGGTYAVIVQHGNYRSVYSNLSKLNVKQGDKVDTKQTIGVIFTDPEQDKKTELYFQIYKDRNILNPELWIAK
;
A
#
# COMPACT_ATOMS: atom_id res chain seq x y z
N MET A 1 2.86 -12.34 4.84
CA MET A 1 2.68 -11.41 5.98
C MET A 1 3.23 -10.01 5.68
N LYS A 2 4.54 -9.79 5.41
CA LYS A 2 5.11 -8.44 5.15
C LYS A 2 4.36 -7.62 4.09
N ASP A 3 3.91 -8.23 2.99
CA ASP A 3 3.16 -7.52 1.93
C ASP A 3 1.78 -7.04 2.40
N LEU A 4 1.09 -7.82 3.23
CA LEU A 4 -0.19 -7.43 3.81
C LEU A 4 -0.02 -6.28 4.80
N GLN A 5 1.00 -6.32 5.66
CA GLN A 5 1.33 -5.25 6.61
C GLN A 5 1.71 -3.95 5.89
N ASN A 6 2.52 -4.03 4.83
CA ASN A 6 2.86 -2.86 4.00
C ASN A 6 1.61 -2.26 3.34
N LYS A 7 0.70 -3.11 2.85
CA LYS A 7 -0.58 -2.68 2.26
C LYS A 7 -1.50 -2.04 3.28
N GLN A 8 -1.59 -2.58 4.50
CA GLN A 8 -2.33 -1.98 5.61
C GLN A 8 -1.77 -0.59 5.95
N LYS A 9 -0.45 -0.48 6.16
CA LYS A 9 0.21 0.79 6.50
C LYS A 9 -0.06 1.86 5.43
N LYS A 10 0.02 1.49 4.14
CA LYS A 10 -0.31 2.39 3.04
C LYS A 10 -1.77 2.87 3.10
N LEU A 11 -2.72 1.95 3.28
CA LEU A 11 -4.14 2.28 3.38
C LEU A 11 -4.48 3.13 4.60
N GLN A 12 -3.86 2.88 5.75
CA GLN A 12 -3.99 3.72 6.94
C GLN A 12 -3.50 5.15 6.69
N GLN A 13 -2.35 5.32 6.03
CA GLN A 13 -1.82 6.64 5.67
C GLN A 13 -2.76 7.38 4.70
N GLU A 14 -3.36 6.68 3.73
CA GLU A 14 -4.35 7.27 2.82
C GLU A 14 -5.62 7.72 3.56
N ILE A 15 -6.10 6.91 4.51
CA ILE A 15 -7.26 7.24 5.36
C ILE A 15 -6.95 8.47 6.23
N GLU A 16 -5.80 8.52 6.89
CA GLU A 16 -5.37 9.67 7.70
C GLU A 16 -5.27 10.95 6.86
N HIS A 17 -4.67 10.87 5.67
CA HIS A 17 -4.58 12.00 4.74
C HIS A 17 -5.97 12.50 4.32
N THR A 18 -6.88 11.59 3.96
CA THR A 18 -8.27 11.92 3.61
C THR A 18 -9.02 12.54 4.79
N ASN A 19 -8.84 12.02 6.00
CA ASN A 19 -9.42 12.59 7.21
C ASN A 19 -8.88 14.00 7.52
N LYS A 20 -7.60 14.26 7.24
CA LYS A 20 -7.01 15.59 7.38
C LYS A 20 -7.64 16.58 6.41
N MET A 21 -7.85 16.19 5.14
CA MET A 21 -8.57 17.01 4.16
C MET A 21 -10.02 17.24 4.57
N LEU A 22 -10.73 16.23 5.10
CA LEU A 22 -12.11 16.37 5.62
C LEU A 22 -12.20 17.38 6.77
N LYS A 23 -11.23 17.42 7.68
CA LYS A 23 -11.21 18.39 8.79
C LYS A 23 -10.98 19.83 8.30
N GLN A 24 -10.30 20.01 7.17
CA GLN A 24 -10.03 21.35 6.60
C GLN A 24 -11.22 21.91 5.81
N THR A 25 -12.25 21.09 5.54
CA THR A 25 -13.40 21.45 4.72
C THR A 25 -14.47 22.19 5.54
N LYS A 26 -14.95 23.37 5.04
CA LYS A 26 -16.00 24.20 5.69
C LYS A 26 -17.41 23.59 5.55
N LYS A 27 -18.41 24.24 6.15
CA LYS A 27 -19.81 23.75 6.17
C LYS A 27 -20.72 24.29 5.05
N ASP A 28 -20.20 24.93 4.01
CA ASP A 28 -20.99 25.45 2.89
C ASP A 28 -21.33 24.37 1.82
N GLU A 29 -22.11 24.74 0.79
CA GLU A 29 -22.65 23.81 -0.21
C GLU A 29 -21.59 23.19 -1.11
N THR A 30 -20.62 23.97 -1.55
CA THR A 30 -19.52 23.53 -2.38
C THR A 30 -18.61 22.60 -1.56
N ALA A 31 -18.48 22.91 -0.29
CA ALA A 31 -17.81 22.07 0.70
C ALA A 31 -18.49 20.72 0.87
N THR A 32 -19.82 20.65 0.77
CA THR A 32 -20.55 19.39 0.92
C THR A 32 -20.27 18.42 -0.21
N LEU A 33 -20.12 18.88 -1.46
CA LEU A 33 -19.69 18.05 -2.61
C LEU A 33 -18.28 17.50 -2.40
N ASN A 34 -17.36 18.37 -2.00
CA ASN A 34 -16.01 17.95 -1.70
C ASN A 34 -15.95 16.94 -0.53
N LYS A 35 -16.72 17.20 0.54
CA LYS A 35 -16.87 16.24 1.66
C LYS A 35 -17.41 14.90 1.21
N LEU A 36 -18.43 14.90 0.36
CA LEU A 36 -18.99 13.68 -0.20
C LEU A 36 -17.91 12.88 -0.94
N GLN A 37 -17.15 13.51 -1.82
CA GLN A 37 -16.11 12.88 -2.60
C GLN A 37 -14.98 12.31 -1.70
N LEU A 38 -14.52 13.09 -0.72
CA LEU A 38 -13.54 12.64 0.27
C LEU A 38 -14.06 11.48 1.11
N THR A 39 -15.33 11.54 1.54
CA THR A 39 -15.97 10.45 2.30
C THR A 39 -16.09 9.19 1.46
N GLN A 40 -16.46 9.28 0.17
CA GLN A 40 -16.49 8.15 -0.74
C GLN A 40 -15.12 7.48 -0.91
N GLN A 41 -14.07 8.29 -1.06
CA GLN A 41 -12.70 7.75 -1.13
C GLN A 41 -12.30 7.08 0.18
N ASN A 42 -12.64 7.67 1.32
CA ASN A 42 -12.38 7.09 2.63
C ASN A 42 -13.09 5.73 2.80
N ILE A 43 -14.37 5.65 2.46
CA ILE A 43 -15.16 4.41 2.44
C ILE A 43 -14.49 3.35 1.55
N LYS A 44 -14.02 3.74 0.34
CA LYS A 44 -13.32 2.82 -0.57
C LYS A 44 -12.03 2.26 0.05
N ASN A 45 -11.25 3.12 0.71
CA ASN A 45 -10.00 2.73 1.37
C ASN A 45 -10.26 1.86 2.60
N GLN A 46 -11.26 2.20 3.43
CA GLN A 46 -11.69 1.38 4.56
C GLN A 46 -12.15 -0.01 4.14
N LYS A 47 -12.96 -0.14 3.06
CA LYS A 47 -13.37 -1.44 2.50
C LYS A 47 -12.16 -2.27 2.04
N LYS A 48 -11.15 -1.64 1.43
CA LYS A 48 -9.90 -2.33 1.06
C LYS A 48 -9.10 -2.77 2.28
N LEU A 49 -9.01 -1.91 3.31
CA LEU A 49 -8.30 -2.22 4.56
C LEU A 49 -8.96 -3.39 5.29
N ILE A 50 -10.29 -3.42 5.41
CA ILE A 50 -11.04 -4.52 6.01
C ILE A 50 -10.75 -5.83 5.27
N ARG A 51 -10.79 -5.84 3.92
CA ARG A 51 -10.44 -7.04 3.13
C ARG A 51 -8.99 -7.50 3.36
N THR A 52 -8.07 -6.57 3.54
CA THR A 52 -6.67 -6.90 3.82
C THR A 52 -6.52 -7.53 5.20
N LEU A 53 -7.25 -7.02 6.21
CA LEU A 53 -7.32 -7.60 7.57
C LEU A 53 -7.97 -8.99 7.55
N ASP A 54 -9.04 -9.20 6.77
CA ASP A 54 -9.67 -10.53 6.61
C ASP A 54 -8.70 -11.55 6.02
N ASN A 55 -7.90 -11.15 5.02
CA ASN A 55 -6.87 -12.01 4.42
C ASN A 55 -5.75 -12.35 5.42
N GLU A 56 -5.35 -11.37 6.25
CA GLU A 56 -4.35 -11.58 7.30
C GLU A 56 -4.85 -12.55 8.37
N ILE A 57 -6.07 -12.37 8.87
CA ILE A 57 -6.72 -13.28 9.83
C ILE A 57 -6.77 -14.70 9.26
N THR A 58 -7.15 -14.84 7.97
CA THR A 58 -7.20 -16.15 7.30
C THR A 58 -5.83 -16.80 7.17
N ALA A 59 -4.78 -15.99 6.89
CA ALA A 59 -3.40 -16.47 6.82
C ALA A 59 -2.89 -16.94 8.19
N LEU A 60 -3.15 -16.17 9.25
CA LEU A 60 -2.83 -16.54 10.63
C LEU A 60 -3.55 -17.82 11.06
N ASP A 61 -4.82 -18.00 10.69
CA ASP A 61 -5.55 -19.24 10.99
C ASP A 61 -4.94 -20.48 10.34
N ARG A 62 -4.48 -20.36 9.09
CA ARG A 62 -3.78 -21.46 8.39
C ARG A 62 -2.45 -21.79 9.05
N GLU A 63 -1.68 -20.76 9.40
CA GLU A 63 -0.38 -20.91 10.06
C GLU A 63 -0.54 -21.54 11.44
N MET A 64 -1.47 -21.06 12.26
CA MET A 64 -1.77 -21.63 13.57
C MET A 64 -2.20 -23.09 13.48
N LYS A 65 -2.99 -23.46 12.46
CA LYS A 65 -3.39 -24.86 12.22
C LYS A 65 -2.18 -25.72 11.87
N ALA A 66 -1.28 -25.24 11.00
CA ALA A 66 -0.06 -25.96 10.65
C ALA A 66 0.86 -26.16 11.85
N LEU A 67 1.12 -25.10 12.63
CA LEU A 67 1.91 -25.16 13.87
C LEU A 67 1.29 -26.09 14.89
N GLY A 68 -0.05 -26.06 15.06
CA GLY A 68 -0.78 -26.97 15.94
C GLY A 68 -0.58 -28.44 15.55
N ASN A 69 -0.72 -28.77 14.27
CA ASN A 69 -0.50 -30.14 13.77
C ASN A 69 0.95 -30.60 14.01
N THR A 70 1.92 -29.72 13.78
CA THR A 70 3.34 -30.02 14.03
C THR A 70 3.60 -30.27 15.51
N ARG A 71 3.08 -29.41 16.40
CA ARG A 71 3.18 -29.58 17.85
C ARG A 71 2.57 -30.91 18.31
N ASP A 72 1.37 -31.23 17.82
CA ASP A 72 0.66 -32.45 18.21
C ASP A 72 1.42 -33.70 17.75
N SER A 73 2.02 -33.67 16.55
CA SER A 73 2.89 -34.73 16.06
C SER A 73 4.16 -34.89 16.92
N LEU A 74 4.82 -33.77 17.27
CA LEU A 74 5.99 -33.78 18.16
C LEU A 74 5.62 -34.30 19.55
N GLN A 75 4.45 -34.02 20.06
CA GLN A 75 3.97 -34.49 21.35
C GLN A 75 3.76 -36.01 21.36
N GLN A 76 3.24 -36.59 20.28
CA GLN A 76 3.14 -38.04 20.13
C GLN A 76 4.50 -38.70 20.08
N VAL A 77 5.46 -38.11 19.34
CA VAL A 77 6.86 -38.60 19.32
C VAL A 77 7.53 -38.52 20.70
N LEU A 78 7.32 -37.40 21.40
CA LEU A 78 7.84 -37.21 22.77
C LEU A 78 7.31 -38.27 23.75
N GLU A 79 6.01 -38.57 23.66
CA GLU A 79 5.39 -39.58 24.52
C GLU A 79 5.96 -40.95 24.22
N SER A 80 6.12 -41.33 22.95
CA SER A 80 6.79 -42.56 22.56
C SER A 80 8.22 -42.67 23.13
N TYR A 81 9.02 -41.59 23.04
CA TYR A 81 10.37 -41.57 23.60
C TYR A 81 10.38 -41.74 25.14
N LYS A 82 9.43 -41.08 25.82
CA LYS A 82 9.27 -41.22 27.28
C LYS A 82 8.86 -42.64 27.68
N GLU A 83 7.95 -43.27 26.94
CA GLU A 83 7.52 -44.64 27.17
C GLU A 83 8.69 -45.64 26.98
N ASP A 84 9.46 -45.48 25.90
CA ASP A 84 10.62 -46.33 25.61
C ASP A 84 11.71 -46.17 26.70
N TYR A 85 11.99 -44.93 27.11
CA TYR A 85 12.93 -44.65 28.20
C TYR A 85 12.44 -45.22 29.52
N ALA A 86 11.15 -45.09 29.84
CA ALA A 86 10.57 -45.65 31.06
C ALA A 86 10.62 -47.16 31.06
N ARG A 87 10.36 -47.82 29.91
CA ARG A 87 10.45 -49.28 29.73
C ARG A 87 11.89 -49.75 29.98
N MET A 88 12.85 -49.12 29.35
CA MET A 88 14.29 -49.39 29.51
C MET A 88 14.73 -49.19 30.95
N THR A 89 14.30 -48.13 31.62
CA THR A 89 14.67 -47.84 33.02
C THR A 89 14.08 -48.88 33.96
N ARG A 90 12.84 -49.32 33.77
CA ARG A 90 12.24 -50.42 34.57
C ARG A 90 13.00 -51.72 34.39
N GLN A 91 13.31 -52.10 33.18
CA GLN A 91 14.08 -53.33 32.90
C GLN A 91 15.48 -53.29 33.59
N THR A 92 16.14 -52.14 33.50
CA THR A 92 17.45 -51.97 34.16
C THR A 92 17.34 -52.00 35.68
N HIS A 93 16.25 -51.45 36.25
CA HIS A 93 16.02 -51.50 37.71
C HIS A 93 15.82 -52.92 38.21
N TYR A 94 14.98 -53.70 37.51
CA TYR A 94 14.81 -55.13 37.88
C TYR A 94 16.11 -55.91 37.72
N ALA A 95 16.90 -55.69 36.69
CA ALA A 95 18.21 -56.35 36.53
C ALA A 95 19.21 -55.94 37.62
N ARG A 96 19.22 -54.68 38.10
CA ARG A 96 20.06 -54.22 39.23
C ARG A 96 19.69 -54.85 40.58
N LEU A 97 18.40 -55.10 40.79
CA LEU A 97 17.93 -55.78 41.99
C LEU A 97 18.40 -57.22 42.03
N GLN A 98 18.69 -57.84 40.89
CA GLN A 98 19.18 -59.23 40.84
C GLN A 98 20.70 -59.36 40.80
N GLN A 99 21.45 -58.38 40.21
CA GLN A 99 22.90 -58.39 40.12
C GLN A 99 23.50 -56.98 40.06
N SER A 100 24.55 -56.72 40.91
CA SER A 100 25.32 -55.49 40.81
C SER A 100 26.10 -55.45 39.49
N PRO A 101 26.24 -54.28 38.82
CA PRO A 101 27.04 -54.10 37.59
C PRO A 101 28.48 -54.54 37.75
N LEU A 102 29.03 -54.41 38.97
CA LEU A 102 30.39 -54.96 39.34
C LEU A 102 30.39 -56.46 39.37
N LEU A 103 29.39 -57.11 39.99
CA LEU A 103 29.20 -58.53 39.94
C LEU A 103 29.06 -59.09 38.56
N PHE A 104 28.30 -58.36 37.67
CA PHE A 104 28.14 -58.73 36.27
C PHE A 104 29.47 -58.71 35.50
N LEU A 105 30.39 -57.80 35.83
CA LEU A 105 31.75 -57.77 35.25
C LEU A 105 32.64 -58.86 35.80
N ILE A 106 32.70 -59.03 37.12
CA ILE A 106 33.58 -59.97 37.81
C ILE A 106 33.16 -61.44 37.56
N SER A 107 31.92 -61.73 37.38
CA SER A 107 31.39 -63.06 37.05
C SER A 107 31.68 -63.53 35.62
N SER A 108 32.64 -62.93 34.90
CA SER A 108 33.07 -63.35 33.60
C SER A 108 34.11 -64.48 33.66
N ASP A 109 33.88 -65.50 32.78
CA ASP A 109 34.76 -66.69 32.74
C ASP A 109 36.07 -66.47 31.97
N SER A 110 36.17 -65.33 31.23
CA SER A 110 37.37 -64.98 30.47
C SER A 110 37.53 -63.46 30.31
N PHE A 111 38.78 -63.03 30.08
CA PHE A 111 39.12 -61.65 29.83
C PHE A 111 38.38 -61.07 28.59
N GLN A 112 38.16 -61.89 27.55
CA GLN A 112 37.41 -61.50 26.37
C GLN A 112 35.92 -61.26 26.69
N GLN A 113 35.34 -62.04 27.60
CA GLN A 113 33.97 -61.88 28.06
C GLN A 113 33.81 -60.59 28.91
N LEU A 114 34.80 -60.34 29.81
CA LEU A 114 34.90 -59.11 30.60
C LEU A 114 34.90 -57.89 29.70
N ALA A 115 35.76 -57.87 28.69
CA ALA A 115 35.85 -56.74 27.73
C ALA A 115 34.58 -56.54 26.98
N ARG A 116 33.88 -57.58 26.53
CA ARG A 116 32.55 -57.48 25.87
C ARG A 116 31.47 -56.93 26.79
N ARG A 117 31.44 -57.40 28.05
CA ARG A 117 30.49 -56.91 29.09
C ARG A 117 30.74 -55.42 29.44
N ALA A 118 31.98 -54.99 29.53
CA ALA A 118 32.35 -53.60 29.77
C ALA A 118 31.92 -52.70 28.60
N ARG A 119 32.19 -53.12 27.36
CA ARG A 119 31.74 -52.39 26.17
C ARG A 119 30.21 -52.28 26.12
N TYR A 120 29.48 -53.35 26.40
CA TYR A 120 28.03 -53.35 26.47
C TYR A 120 27.49 -52.32 27.48
N LEU A 121 28.09 -52.27 28.70
CA LEU A 121 27.68 -51.28 29.70
C LEU A 121 27.97 -49.84 29.25
N GLN A 122 29.07 -49.62 28.56
CA GLN A 122 29.44 -48.31 28.03
C GLN A 122 28.47 -47.89 26.91
N GLU A 123 28.19 -48.77 25.95
CA GLU A 123 27.21 -48.51 24.85
C GLU A 123 25.81 -48.28 25.41
N PHE A 124 25.40 -49.04 26.42
CA PHE A 124 24.13 -48.84 27.11
C PHE A 124 24.03 -47.49 27.83
N ALA A 125 25.08 -47.04 28.48
CA ALA A 125 25.15 -45.76 29.12
C ALA A 125 25.04 -44.62 28.07
N HIS A 126 25.78 -44.75 26.97
CA HIS A 126 25.72 -43.80 25.85
C HIS A 126 24.31 -43.74 25.22
N PHE A 127 23.69 -44.89 24.98
CA PHE A 127 22.33 -44.98 24.46
C PHE A 127 21.32 -44.25 25.38
N ARG A 128 21.44 -44.43 26.70
CA ARG A 128 20.60 -43.71 27.67
C ARG A 128 20.77 -42.21 27.59
N GLN A 129 22.01 -41.72 27.48
CA GLN A 129 22.28 -40.29 27.34
C GLN A 129 21.66 -39.73 26.06
N GLU A 130 21.76 -40.48 24.95
CA GLU A 130 21.12 -40.08 23.70
C GLU A 130 19.60 -40.01 23.81
N GLN A 131 18.94 -40.96 24.49
CA GLN A 131 17.49 -40.95 24.68
C GLN A 131 17.06 -39.71 25.50
N VAL A 132 17.77 -39.39 26.59
CA VAL A 132 17.48 -38.18 27.36
C VAL A 132 17.69 -36.91 26.52
N ALA A 133 18.76 -36.88 25.72
CA ALA A 133 19.01 -35.75 24.83
C ALA A 133 17.90 -35.57 23.73
N ARG A 134 17.41 -36.70 23.18
CA ARG A 134 16.28 -36.67 22.24
C ARG A 134 15.00 -36.13 22.88
N ILE A 135 14.65 -36.62 24.07
CA ILE A 135 13.50 -36.13 24.85
C ILE A 135 13.62 -34.61 25.08
N ALA A 136 14.81 -34.16 25.55
CA ALA A 136 15.04 -32.74 25.80
C ALA A 136 14.94 -31.88 24.55
N ARG A 137 15.49 -32.33 23.42
CA ARG A 137 15.39 -31.61 22.13
C ARG A 137 13.94 -31.53 21.65
N THR A 138 13.21 -32.65 21.65
CA THR A 138 11.79 -32.65 21.22
C THR A 138 10.92 -31.78 22.12
N GLN A 139 11.21 -31.76 23.44
CA GLN A 139 10.51 -30.84 24.35
C GLN A 139 10.81 -29.38 24.01
N ALA A 140 12.05 -29.00 23.75
CA ALA A 140 12.41 -27.64 23.35
C ALA A 140 11.78 -27.23 22.03
N GLU A 141 11.65 -28.16 21.07
CA GLU A 141 10.93 -27.91 19.83
C GLU A 141 9.43 -27.65 20.06
N ILE A 142 8.79 -28.42 20.95
CA ILE A 142 7.38 -28.21 21.34
C ILE A 142 7.21 -26.84 22.00
N ASP A 143 8.11 -26.43 22.88
CA ASP A 143 8.07 -25.15 23.56
C ASP A 143 8.18 -24.01 22.54
N THR A 144 9.09 -24.12 21.56
CA THR A 144 9.21 -23.17 20.45
C THR A 144 7.90 -23.07 19.62
N GLN A 145 7.27 -24.21 19.32
CA GLN A 145 5.99 -24.21 18.60
C GLN A 145 4.87 -23.53 19.41
N ASN A 146 4.86 -23.72 20.73
CA ASN A 146 3.88 -23.09 21.62
C ASN A 146 4.08 -21.56 21.68
N GLU A 147 5.33 -21.07 21.71
CA GLU A 147 5.64 -19.64 21.66
C GLU A 147 5.15 -19.01 20.35
N LEU A 148 5.42 -19.65 19.21
CA LEU A 148 4.94 -19.20 17.91
C LEU A 148 3.40 -19.19 17.82
N LEU A 149 2.75 -20.23 18.35
CA LEU A 149 1.29 -20.28 18.43
C LEU A 149 0.72 -19.15 19.27
N GLN A 150 1.36 -18.83 20.39
CA GLN A 150 0.91 -17.71 21.23
C GLN A 150 1.09 -16.37 20.53
N ALA A 151 2.24 -16.13 19.89
CA ALA A 151 2.48 -14.92 19.12
C ALA A 151 1.43 -14.73 18.01
N ASN A 152 1.15 -15.79 17.23
CA ASN A 152 0.13 -15.75 16.18
C ASN A 152 -1.29 -15.51 16.73
N ARG A 153 -1.61 -16.00 17.93
CA ARG A 153 -2.89 -15.71 18.61
C ARG A 153 -3.03 -14.25 18.97
N ASP A 154 -1.96 -13.65 19.46
CA ASP A 154 -1.95 -12.23 19.84
C ASP A 154 -2.05 -11.33 18.60
N ASP A 155 -1.34 -11.65 17.52
CA ASP A 155 -1.44 -10.98 16.23
C ASP A 155 -2.87 -11.07 15.67
N LYS A 156 -3.48 -12.25 15.71
CA LYS A 156 -4.87 -12.45 15.27
C LYS A 156 -5.85 -11.61 16.10
N LYS A 157 -5.65 -11.54 17.42
CA LYS A 157 -6.48 -10.72 18.32
C LYS A 157 -6.38 -9.23 17.96
N GLN A 158 -5.18 -8.73 17.65
CA GLN A 158 -4.97 -7.36 17.19
C GLN A 158 -5.64 -7.10 15.84
N ALA A 159 -5.50 -8.02 14.88
CA ALA A 159 -6.13 -7.91 13.57
C ALA A 159 -7.66 -7.88 13.67
N LEU A 160 -8.27 -8.74 14.50
CA LEU A 160 -9.71 -8.75 14.77
C LEU A 160 -10.20 -7.45 15.41
N SER A 161 -9.45 -6.90 16.38
CA SER A 161 -9.76 -5.62 17.03
C SER A 161 -9.71 -4.47 16.02
N SER A 162 -8.67 -4.43 15.19
CA SER A 162 -8.52 -3.43 14.13
C SER A 162 -9.63 -3.53 13.09
N ARG A 163 -9.98 -4.74 12.66
CA ARG A 163 -11.10 -5.00 11.75
C ARG A 163 -12.44 -4.48 12.31
N LYS A 164 -12.74 -4.77 13.59
CA LYS A 164 -13.96 -4.29 14.24
C LYS A 164 -14.03 -2.77 14.27
N ARG A 165 -12.93 -2.10 14.63
CA ARG A 165 -12.84 -0.64 14.65
C ARG A 165 -13.06 -0.03 13.26
N GLU A 166 -12.46 -0.60 12.23
CA GLU A 166 -12.63 -0.11 10.86
C GLU A 166 -14.06 -0.37 10.32
N GLN A 167 -14.72 -1.45 10.73
CA GLN A 167 -16.13 -1.67 10.40
C GLN A 167 -17.06 -0.63 11.04
N GLU A 168 -16.79 -0.22 12.28
CA GLU A 168 -17.54 0.84 12.96
C GLU A 168 -17.32 2.20 12.28
N ASN A 169 -16.07 2.52 11.90
CA ASN A 169 -15.74 3.73 11.15
C ASN A 169 -16.46 3.74 9.79
N LEU A 170 -16.42 2.63 9.07
CA LEU A 170 -17.09 2.47 7.78
C LEU A 170 -18.59 2.74 7.88
N ARG A 171 -19.28 2.12 8.86
CA ARG A 171 -20.71 2.36 9.09
C ARG A 171 -21.03 3.82 9.40
N ARG A 172 -20.15 4.49 10.17
CA ARG A 172 -20.31 5.92 10.48
C ARG A 172 -20.16 6.77 9.22
N ASP A 173 -19.19 6.48 8.38
CA ASP A 173 -18.92 7.25 7.18
C ASP A 173 -19.98 6.98 6.10
N GLU A 174 -20.51 5.76 5.98
CA GLU A 174 -21.65 5.45 5.10
C GLU A 174 -22.94 6.23 5.53
N ARG A 175 -23.21 6.36 6.83
CA ARG A 175 -24.32 7.20 7.33
C ARG A 175 -24.11 8.67 6.99
N LYS A 176 -22.89 9.21 7.18
CA LYS A 176 -22.57 10.59 6.79
C LYS A 176 -22.75 10.82 5.30
N GLN A 177 -22.29 9.88 4.47
CA GLN A 177 -22.45 9.91 3.02
C GLN A 177 -23.94 10.02 2.65
N GLN A 178 -24.79 9.18 3.24
CA GLN A 178 -26.23 9.20 2.97
C GLN A 178 -26.87 10.54 3.34
N THR A 179 -26.52 11.11 4.50
CA THR A 179 -26.99 12.45 4.92
C THR A 179 -26.57 13.54 3.94
N MET A 180 -25.29 13.54 3.51
CA MET A 180 -24.80 14.51 2.52
C MET A 180 -25.49 14.37 1.18
N LEU A 181 -25.76 13.15 0.70
CA LEU A 181 -26.51 12.92 -0.55
C LEU A 181 -27.91 13.48 -0.49
N THR A 182 -28.62 13.32 0.62
CA THR A 182 -29.97 13.88 0.83
C THR A 182 -29.94 15.42 0.81
N GLN A 183 -28.96 16.03 1.48
CA GLN A 183 -28.78 17.50 1.47
C GLN A 183 -28.43 18.06 0.09
N LEU A 184 -27.59 17.37 -0.70
CA LEU A 184 -27.21 17.79 -2.04
C LEU A 184 -28.36 17.68 -3.04
N LYS A 185 -29.19 16.64 -2.94
CA LYS A 185 -30.37 16.48 -3.80
C LYS A 185 -31.37 17.63 -3.63
N SER A 186 -31.52 18.19 -2.44
CA SER A 186 -32.42 19.32 -2.19
C SER A 186 -31.96 20.63 -2.86
N LYS A 187 -30.70 20.73 -3.27
CA LYS A 187 -30.08 21.95 -3.84
C LYS A 187 -29.57 21.76 -5.27
N GLU A 188 -30.07 20.77 -5.96
CA GLU A 188 -29.59 20.32 -7.28
C GLU A 188 -29.54 21.45 -8.34
N LYS A 189 -30.54 22.36 -8.32
CA LYS A 189 -30.67 23.39 -9.35
C LYS A 189 -29.54 24.43 -9.35
N ASP A 190 -29.16 24.90 -8.16
CA ASP A 190 -28.13 25.94 -8.01
C ASP A 190 -26.72 25.35 -8.25
N LEU A 191 -26.49 24.15 -7.77
CA LEU A 191 -25.22 23.45 -7.97
C LEU A 191 -24.99 23.08 -9.46
N THR A 192 -26.03 22.73 -10.19
CA THR A 192 -25.96 22.49 -11.65
C THR A 192 -25.53 23.74 -12.41
N LYS A 193 -26.03 24.93 -12.01
CA LYS A 193 -25.61 26.21 -12.59
C LYS A 193 -24.13 26.50 -12.34
N GLN A 194 -23.65 26.29 -11.12
CA GLN A 194 -22.23 26.46 -10.76
C GLN A 194 -21.32 25.50 -11.52
N LEU A 195 -21.73 24.24 -11.67
CA LEU A 195 -20.97 23.22 -12.42
C LEU A 195 -20.84 23.61 -13.91
N LYS A 196 -21.89 24.11 -14.54
CA LYS A 196 -21.82 24.60 -15.93
C LYS A 196 -20.84 25.76 -16.09
N GLN A 197 -20.79 26.68 -15.12
CA GLN A 197 -19.82 27.79 -15.14
C GLN A 197 -18.36 27.28 -15.00
N LYS A 198 -18.13 26.32 -14.12
CA LYS A 198 -16.83 25.66 -13.99
C LYS A 198 -16.38 24.95 -15.26
N GLN A 199 -17.28 24.21 -15.90
CA GLN A 199 -17.00 23.54 -17.18
C GLN A 199 -16.55 24.52 -18.26
N LYS A 200 -17.17 25.72 -18.35
CA LYS A 200 -16.72 26.77 -19.26
C LYS A 200 -15.28 27.21 -18.98
N LYS A 201 -14.93 27.49 -17.70
CA LYS A 201 -13.55 27.88 -17.31
C LYS A 201 -12.53 26.80 -17.66
N VAL A 202 -12.86 25.52 -17.41
CA VAL A 202 -12.01 24.38 -17.77
C VAL A 202 -11.85 24.26 -19.30
N ALA A 203 -12.92 24.48 -20.08
CA ALA A 203 -12.84 24.44 -21.52
C ALA A 203 -11.90 25.55 -22.07
N GLU A 204 -11.97 26.76 -21.52
CA GLU A 204 -11.08 27.88 -21.87
C GLU A 204 -9.62 27.53 -21.54
N LEU A 205 -9.35 26.94 -20.36
CA LEU A 205 -8.02 26.48 -19.97
C LEU A 205 -7.50 25.43 -20.96
N ASN A 206 -8.30 24.41 -21.26
CA ASN A 206 -7.92 23.35 -22.19
C ASN A 206 -7.64 23.91 -23.60
N LYS A 207 -8.45 24.86 -24.09
CA LYS A 207 -8.22 25.53 -25.37
C LYS A 207 -6.87 26.24 -25.39
N LYS A 208 -6.55 27.01 -24.35
CA LYS A 208 -5.25 27.70 -24.27
C LYS A 208 -4.07 26.71 -24.21
N ILE A 209 -4.20 25.61 -23.46
CA ILE A 209 -3.20 24.54 -23.40
C ILE A 209 -3.00 23.91 -24.78
N ASP A 210 -4.10 23.54 -25.46
CA ASP A 210 -4.04 22.96 -26.82
C ASP A 210 -3.39 23.93 -27.82
N ASP A 211 -3.70 25.22 -27.77
CA ASP A 211 -3.10 26.25 -28.64
C ASP A 211 -1.60 26.40 -28.37
N MET A 212 -1.16 26.36 -27.12
CA MET A 212 0.25 26.43 -26.76
C MET A 212 1.01 25.18 -27.21
N ILE A 213 0.43 24.00 -27.04
CA ILE A 213 1.03 22.74 -27.50
C ILE A 213 1.12 22.71 -29.03
N ARG A 214 0.08 23.17 -29.75
CA ARG A 214 0.11 23.28 -31.21
C ARG A 214 1.23 24.19 -31.70
N LYS A 215 1.41 25.37 -31.06
CA LYS A 215 2.48 26.32 -31.40
C LYS A 215 3.86 25.72 -31.15
N GLN A 216 4.04 25.00 -30.05
CA GLN A 216 5.31 24.35 -29.71
C GLN A 216 5.60 23.17 -30.64
N THR A 217 4.62 22.28 -30.88
CA THR A 217 4.81 21.15 -31.79
C THR A 217 5.07 21.61 -33.24
N ALA A 218 4.51 22.73 -33.67
CA ALA A 218 4.80 23.32 -34.99
C ALA A 218 6.23 23.88 -35.07
N LYS A 219 6.84 24.33 -33.97
CA LYS A 219 8.27 24.69 -33.88
C LYS A 219 9.15 23.44 -33.88
N ASP A 220 8.78 22.43 -33.07
CA ASP A 220 9.56 21.18 -32.96
C ASP A 220 9.53 20.35 -34.25
N SER A 221 8.41 20.39 -35.04
CA SER A 221 8.33 19.68 -36.32
C SER A 221 9.25 20.25 -37.41
N LYS A 222 9.75 21.50 -37.25
CA LYS A 222 10.75 22.10 -38.11
C LYS A 222 12.19 21.75 -37.67
N THR A 223 12.35 21.17 -36.49
CA THR A 223 13.66 20.81 -35.93
C THR A 223 13.60 19.35 -35.50
N SER A 224 14.44 18.47 -36.00
CA SER A 224 14.49 17.07 -35.55
C SER A 224 14.90 17.00 -34.07
N LEU A 225 14.28 16.10 -33.31
CA LEU A 225 14.66 15.85 -31.92
C LEU A 225 16.15 15.56 -31.79
N THR A 226 16.81 16.23 -30.87
CA THR A 226 18.21 15.97 -30.54
C THR A 226 18.39 14.54 -29.99
N LYS A 227 19.63 14.03 -30.00
CA LYS A 227 19.93 12.71 -29.40
C LYS A 227 19.49 12.65 -27.92
N GLU A 228 19.70 13.73 -27.15
CA GLU A 228 19.29 13.84 -25.74
C GLU A 228 17.77 13.80 -25.59
N GLN A 229 17.03 14.52 -26.43
CA GLN A 229 15.56 14.51 -26.42
C GLN A 229 14.96 13.14 -26.79
N LYS A 230 15.60 12.40 -27.73
CA LYS A 230 15.21 11.02 -28.07
C LYS A 230 15.42 10.06 -26.90
N LEU A 231 16.53 10.18 -26.16
CA LEU A 231 16.80 9.40 -24.97
C LEU A 231 15.80 9.72 -23.83
N ILE A 232 15.46 10.99 -23.65
CA ILE A 232 14.46 11.41 -22.65
C ILE A 232 13.08 10.87 -23.02
N ALA A 233 12.68 10.94 -24.29
CA ALA A 233 11.40 10.41 -24.76
C ALA A 233 11.30 8.90 -24.56
N GLY A 234 12.32 8.13 -24.93
CA GLY A 234 12.37 6.69 -24.72
C GLY A 234 12.32 6.31 -23.25
N GLY A 235 13.03 7.04 -22.40
CA GLY A 235 12.98 6.85 -20.95
C GLY A 235 11.61 7.21 -20.33
N PHE A 236 10.92 8.24 -20.83
CA PHE A 236 9.57 8.59 -20.41
C PHE A 236 8.58 7.45 -20.74
N GLU A 237 8.66 6.94 -21.97
CA GLU A 237 7.79 5.85 -22.46
C GLU A 237 8.01 4.54 -21.68
N ALA A 238 9.26 4.19 -21.42
CA ALA A 238 9.64 3.00 -20.66
C ALA A 238 9.13 3.03 -19.20
N ASN A 239 8.87 4.23 -18.66
CA ASN A 239 8.32 4.42 -17.31
C ASN A 239 6.79 4.51 -17.26
N LYS A 240 6.07 4.15 -18.32
CA LYS A 240 4.61 4.10 -18.33
C LYS A 240 4.09 3.22 -17.18
N GLY A 241 3.17 3.77 -16.36
CA GLY A 241 2.63 3.12 -15.16
C GLY A 241 3.54 3.15 -13.94
N ARG A 242 4.74 3.78 -14.07
CA ARG A 242 5.75 3.89 -12.99
C ARG A 242 6.18 5.33 -12.73
N LEU A 243 5.68 6.29 -13.47
CA LEU A 243 5.99 7.70 -13.24
C LEU A 243 5.57 8.11 -11.82
N PRO A 244 6.40 8.87 -11.10
CA PRO A 244 6.01 9.37 -9.79
C PRO A 244 4.79 10.28 -9.90
N TRP A 245 4.01 10.31 -8.84
CA TRP A 245 2.89 11.25 -8.76
C TRP A 245 3.38 12.69 -8.85
N PRO A 246 2.62 13.57 -9.56
CA PRO A 246 2.97 15.00 -9.69
C PRO A 246 2.78 15.78 -8.39
N VAL A 247 2.40 15.13 -7.31
CA VAL A 247 2.35 15.63 -5.93
C VAL A 247 2.96 14.61 -4.99
N GLU A 248 3.35 15.01 -3.79
CA GLU A 248 3.89 14.06 -2.82
C GLU A 248 2.80 13.14 -2.25
N ARG A 249 1.65 13.72 -1.91
CA ARG A 249 0.47 13.02 -1.39
C ARG A 249 -0.80 13.64 -1.97
N GLY A 250 -1.74 12.80 -2.37
CA GLY A 250 -3.01 13.26 -2.93
C GLY A 250 -3.90 12.08 -3.34
N MET A 251 -5.09 12.42 -3.80
CA MET A 251 -6.05 11.47 -4.36
C MET A 251 -6.58 12.00 -5.70
N ILE A 252 -6.89 11.11 -6.64
CA ILE A 252 -7.55 11.50 -7.87
C ILE A 252 -9.00 11.87 -7.52
N SER A 253 -9.33 13.15 -7.68
CA SER A 253 -10.65 13.72 -7.43
C SER A 253 -11.47 13.87 -8.71
N GLY A 254 -10.82 13.86 -9.87
CA GLY A 254 -11.46 13.84 -11.19
C GLY A 254 -10.68 12.97 -12.15
N HIS A 255 -11.33 11.94 -12.70
CA HIS A 255 -10.75 10.99 -13.63
C HIS A 255 -10.70 11.53 -15.06
N TYR A 256 -9.84 10.95 -15.89
CA TYR A 256 -9.73 11.28 -17.31
C TYR A 256 -10.95 10.79 -18.10
N GLY A 257 -11.35 11.58 -19.10
CA GLY A 257 -12.38 11.24 -20.08
C GLY A 257 -13.80 11.65 -19.67
N LYS A 258 -14.77 11.13 -20.41
CA LYS A 258 -16.18 11.40 -20.18
C LYS A 258 -16.72 10.56 -19.05
N GLN A 259 -17.34 11.20 -18.06
CA GLN A 259 -17.97 10.54 -16.93
C GLN A 259 -19.21 11.32 -16.47
N GLN A 260 -20.17 10.63 -15.90
CA GLN A 260 -21.31 11.26 -15.27
C GLN A 260 -20.89 11.87 -13.93
N HIS A 261 -21.47 13.04 -13.60
CA HIS A 261 -21.24 13.63 -12.29
C HIS A 261 -21.77 12.69 -11.18
N PRO A 262 -20.97 12.38 -10.14
CA PRO A 262 -21.31 11.35 -9.14
C PRO A 262 -22.60 11.59 -8.36
N VAL A 263 -23.14 12.83 -8.39
CA VAL A 263 -24.39 13.21 -7.71
C VAL A 263 -25.48 13.59 -8.70
N TYR A 264 -25.12 14.25 -9.80
CA TYR A 264 -26.05 14.78 -10.80
C TYR A 264 -25.90 14.03 -12.11
N SER A 265 -26.66 12.97 -12.30
CA SER A 265 -26.59 12.07 -13.47
C SER A 265 -26.85 12.76 -14.82
N GLN A 266 -27.51 13.93 -14.80
CA GLN A 266 -27.76 14.74 -16.01
C GLN A 266 -26.54 15.59 -16.45
N VAL A 267 -25.49 15.66 -15.61
CA VAL A 267 -24.28 16.44 -15.89
C VAL A 267 -23.16 15.50 -16.32
N THR A 268 -22.72 15.62 -17.57
CA THR A 268 -21.53 14.91 -18.06
C THR A 268 -20.32 15.82 -17.91
N ILE A 269 -19.24 15.25 -17.36
CA ILE A 269 -17.92 15.89 -17.25
C ILE A 269 -17.01 15.24 -18.29
N ASP A 270 -16.28 16.04 -19.07
CA ASP A 270 -15.27 15.57 -20.02
C ASP A 270 -13.90 16.16 -19.65
N ASN A 271 -13.11 15.37 -18.95
CA ASN A 271 -11.79 15.78 -18.46
C ASN A 271 -10.69 15.36 -19.44
N LYS A 272 -9.94 16.33 -19.95
CA LYS A 272 -8.74 16.08 -20.76
C LYS A 272 -7.48 15.79 -19.93
N GLY A 273 -7.62 15.57 -18.64
CA GLY A 273 -6.58 15.25 -17.68
C GLY A 273 -7.19 14.69 -16.40
N ILE A 274 -6.39 14.63 -15.35
CA ILE A 274 -6.85 14.22 -14.02
C ILE A 274 -6.77 15.40 -13.05
N TYR A 275 -7.71 15.43 -12.11
CA TYR A 275 -7.63 16.32 -10.96
C TYR A 275 -7.06 15.53 -9.78
N ILE A 276 -6.05 16.09 -9.12
CA ILE A 276 -5.42 15.48 -7.94
C ILE A 276 -5.62 16.42 -6.78
N GLN A 277 -6.50 16.05 -5.85
CA GLN A 277 -6.76 16.78 -4.62
C GLN A 277 -5.70 16.47 -3.57
N THR A 278 -5.25 17.51 -2.88
CA THR A 278 -4.22 17.43 -1.85
C THR A 278 -4.48 18.45 -0.73
N THR A 279 -3.56 18.57 0.22
CA THR A 279 -3.65 19.54 1.32
C THR A 279 -3.13 20.89 0.89
N ALA A 280 -3.63 21.98 1.52
CA ALA A 280 -3.18 23.34 1.28
C ALA A 280 -1.66 23.50 1.45
N GLY A 281 -1.03 24.28 0.57
CA GLY A 281 0.41 24.52 0.57
C GLY A 281 1.25 23.42 -0.10
N MET A 282 0.61 22.36 -0.63
CA MET A 282 1.32 21.29 -1.35
C MET A 282 1.93 21.82 -2.64
N LYS A 283 3.10 21.29 -2.99
CA LYS A 283 3.85 21.63 -4.20
C LYS A 283 3.60 20.60 -5.30
N ALA A 284 3.44 21.08 -6.54
CA ALA A 284 3.52 20.25 -7.72
C ALA A 284 4.97 19.93 -8.05
N ARG A 285 5.25 18.71 -8.51
CA ARG A 285 6.58 18.24 -8.86
C ARG A 285 6.60 17.54 -10.21
N ALA A 286 7.75 17.62 -10.91
CA ALA A 286 7.93 17.02 -12.21
C ALA A 286 7.83 15.49 -12.13
N VAL A 287 7.02 14.89 -13.01
CA VAL A 287 6.88 13.42 -13.08
C VAL A 287 8.07 12.74 -13.73
N TYR A 288 8.85 13.50 -14.53
CA TYR A 288 10.06 13.03 -15.18
C TYR A 288 10.98 14.20 -15.51
N LYS A 289 12.27 13.93 -15.74
CA LYS A 289 13.23 14.94 -16.19
C LYS A 289 12.84 15.51 -17.56
N GLY A 290 13.10 16.81 -17.77
CA GLY A 290 12.75 17.49 -19.01
C GLY A 290 13.09 18.95 -18.99
N GLU A 291 12.52 19.72 -19.92
CA GLU A 291 12.70 21.15 -20.06
C GLU A 291 11.35 21.88 -19.99
N VAL A 292 11.30 22.97 -19.25
CA VAL A 292 10.12 23.83 -19.15
C VAL A 292 9.98 24.64 -20.44
N THR A 293 8.99 24.28 -21.25
CA THR A 293 8.78 24.95 -22.56
C THR A 293 7.83 26.13 -22.48
N SER A 294 6.94 26.16 -21.48
CA SER A 294 6.02 27.28 -21.27
C SER A 294 5.58 27.43 -19.84
N CYS A 295 5.47 28.69 -19.42
CA CYS A 295 4.80 29.13 -18.20
C CYS A 295 3.80 30.22 -18.60
N PHE A 296 2.51 30.08 -18.22
CA PHE A 296 1.48 31.06 -18.58
C PHE A 296 0.37 31.09 -17.51
N MET A 297 -0.38 32.20 -17.51
CA MET A 297 -1.50 32.39 -16.58
C MET A 297 -2.84 32.19 -17.29
N VAL A 298 -3.77 31.52 -16.63
CA VAL A 298 -5.15 31.34 -17.07
C VAL A 298 -6.09 31.35 -15.86
N GLY A 299 -7.10 32.21 -15.92
CA GLY A 299 -8.15 32.26 -14.89
C GLY A 299 -7.63 32.57 -13.48
N GLY A 300 -6.53 33.35 -13.36
CA GLY A 300 -5.94 33.73 -12.10
C GLY A 300 -4.95 32.71 -11.51
N THR A 301 -4.68 31.61 -12.21
CA THR A 301 -3.71 30.58 -11.82
C THR A 301 -2.69 30.34 -12.91
N TYR A 302 -1.53 29.75 -12.55
CA TYR A 302 -0.46 29.44 -13.49
C TYR A 302 -0.58 28.01 -14.00
N ALA A 303 -0.10 27.83 -15.25
CA ALA A 303 0.15 26.51 -15.84
C ALA A 303 1.57 26.43 -16.37
N VAL A 304 2.21 25.26 -16.23
CA VAL A 304 3.54 24.95 -16.69
C VAL A 304 3.51 23.74 -17.61
N ILE A 305 4.21 23.83 -18.73
CA ILE A 305 4.41 22.70 -19.65
C ILE A 305 5.86 22.28 -19.58
N VAL A 306 6.10 21.00 -19.27
CA VAL A 306 7.43 20.37 -19.27
C VAL A 306 7.50 19.41 -20.45
N GLN A 307 8.52 19.54 -21.27
CA GLN A 307 8.78 18.68 -22.43
C GLN A 307 9.73 17.54 -22.07
N HIS A 308 9.39 16.34 -22.51
CA HIS A 308 10.13 15.09 -22.31
C HIS A 308 10.35 14.42 -23.68
N GLY A 309 11.07 15.11 -24.58
CA GLY A 309 11.17 14.74 -25.99
C GLY A 309 9.87 15.03 -26.74
N ASN A 310 9.20 14.02 -27.29
CA ASN A 310 7.89 14.16 -27.91
C ASN A 310 6.71 14.03 -26.93
N TYR A 311 6.98 13.80 -25.65
CA TYR A 311 5.98 13.84 -24.59
C TYR A 311 5.98 15.20 -23.90
N ARG A 312 4.83 15.60 -23.36
CA ARG A 312 4.67 16.81 -22.54
C ARG A 312 3.79 16.52 -21.35
N SER A 313 4.21 16.98 -20.17
CA SER A 313 3.38 17.00 -18.97
C SER A 313 2.94 18.45 -18.69
N VAL A 314 1.68 18.62 -18.33
CA VAL A 314 1.08 19.93 -18.04
C VAL A 314 0.62 19.95 -16.59
N TYR A 315 1.04 20.97 -15.86
CA TYR A 315 0.75 21.23 -14.46
C TYR A 315 -0.04 22.52 -14.39
N SER A 316 -1.33 22.46 -14.10
CA SER A 316 -2.20 23.64 -14.04
C SER A 316 -2.81 23.81 -12.66
N ASN A 317 -3.38 24.97 -12.41
CA ASN A 317 -3.92 25.38 -11.11
C ASN A 317 -2.81 25.60 -10.05
N LEU A 318 -1.75 26.34 -10.44
CA LEU A 318 -0.68 26.74 -9.56
C LEU A 318 -0.85 28.18 -9.11
N SER A 319 -0.56 28.49 -7.83
CA SER A 319 -0.58 29.84 -7.27
C SER A 319 0.75 30.56 -7.43
N LYS A 320 1.86 29.78 -7.44
CA LYS A 320 3.22 30.29 -7.55
C LYS A 320 4.06 29.32 -8.37
N LEU A 321 4.95 29.85 -9.20
CA LEU A 321 5.92 29.07 -9.96
C LEU A 321 7.27 29.04 -9.24
N ASN A 322 7.94 27.88 -9.31
CA ASN A 322 9.32 27.68 -8.85
C ASN A 322 10.28 27.48 -10.03
N VAL A 323 9.75 27.51 -11.25
CA VAL A 323 10.49 27.34 -12.50
C VAL A 323 10.09 28.39 -13.51
N LYS A 324 10.94 28.66 -14.48
CA LYS A 324 10.70 29.55 -15.61
C LYS A 324 10.92 28.80 -16.94
N GLN A 325 10.45 29.39 -18.02
CA GLN A 325 10.65 28.85 -19.37
C GLN A 325 12.16 28.73 -19.67
N GLY A 326 12.57 27.58 -20.20
CA GLY A 326 13.95 27.22 -20.50
C GLY A 326 14.66 26.45 -19.39
N ASP A 327 14.08 26.36 -18.18
CA ASP A 327 14.69 25.59 -17.09
C ASP A 327 14.66 24.09 -17.39
N LYS A 328 15.78 23.41 -17.18
CA LYS A 328 15.83 21.95 -17.09
C LYS A 328 15.36 21.52 -15.69
N VAL A 329 14.51 20.51 -15.65
CA VAL A 329 13.96 19.98 -14.39
C VAL A 329 14.25 18.50 -14.26
N ASP A 330 14.58 18.07 -13.04
CA ASP A 330 14.77 16.66 -12.70
C ASP A 330 13.47 16.00 -12.24
N THR A 331 13.43 14.68 -12.26
CA THR A 331 12.31 13.91 -11.73
C THR A 331 12.09 14.24 -10.27
N LYS A 332 10.83 14.54 -9.89
CA LYS A 332 10.38 14.99 -8.56
C LYS A 332 10.82 16.41 -8.17
N GLN A 333 11.48 17.16 -9.03
CA GLN A 333 11.79 18.56 -8.78
C GLN A 333 10.49 19.39 -8.67
N THR A 334 10.46 20.35 -7.75
CA THR A 334 9.31 21.23 -7.51
C THR A 334 9.10 22.16 -8.71
N ILE A 335 7.88 22.15 -9.26
CA ILE A 335 7.43 23.03 -10.37
C ILE A 335 6.79 24.31 -9.83
N GLY A 336 5.98 24.20 -8.79
CA GLY A 336 5.24 25.34 -8.23
C GLY A 336 4.39 24.94 -7.03
N VAL A 337 3.70 25.91 -6.45
CA VAL A 337 2.75 25.70 -5.34
C VAL A 337 1.34 25.56 -5.92
N ILE A 338 0.60 24.57 -5.51
CA ILE A 338 -0.76 24.33 -5.98
C ILE A 338 -1.69 25.40 -5.39
N PHE A 339 -2.58 25.93 -6.21
CA PHE A 339 -3.56 26.92 -5.79
C PHE A 339 -4.58 26.30 -4.82
N THR A 340 -4.83 26.99 -3.74
CA THR A 340 -5.88 26.66 -2.78
C THR A 340 -7.04 27.63 -2.99
N ASP A 341 -8.16 27.12 -3.46
CA ASP A 341 -9.33 27.94 -3.79
C ASP A 341 -10.06 28.38 -2.51
N PRO A 342 -10.04 29.67 -2.15
CA PRO A 342 -10.70 30.16 -0.93
C PRO A 342 -12.23 30.11 -1.06
N GLU A 343 -12.78 30.20 -2.27
CA GLU A 343 -14.22 30.17 -2.52
C GLU A 343 -14.78 28.75 -2.53
N GLN A 344 -13.94 27.76 -2.75
CA GLN A 344 -14.29 26.35 -2.75
C GLN A 344 -13.73 25.62 -1.54
N ASP A 345 -13.92 26.18 -0.37
CA ASP A 345 -13.60 25.53 0.90
C ASP A 345 -12.11 25.17 1.05
N LYS A 346 -11.23 26.05 0.59
CA LYS A 346 -9.79 25.81 0.57
C LYS A 346 -9.41 24.50 -0.17
N LYS A 347 -10.20 24.12 -1.18
CA LYS A 347 -9.88 22.97 -2.02
C LYS A 347 -8.56 23.23 -2.73
N THR A 348 -7.60 22.35 -2.54
CA THR A 348 -6.29 22.38 -3.19
C THR A 348 -6.23 21.24 -4.19
N GLU A 349 -6.14 21.57 -5.48
CA GLU A 349 -6.31 20.60 -6.56
C GLU A 349 -5.37 20.92 -7.71
N LEU A 350 -4.52 19.97 -8.09
CA LEU A 350 -3.68 20.05 -9.29
C LEU A 350 -4.45 19.47 -10.48
N TYR A 351 -4.49 20.21 -11.60
CA TYR A 351 -4.96 19.65 -12.88
C TYR A 351 -3.75 19.19 -13.70
N PHE A 352 -3.66 17.91 -13.97
CA PHE A 352 -2.51 17.26 -14.58
C PHE A 352 -2.90 16.57 -15.88
N GLN A 353 -2.10 16.80 -16.94
CA GLN A 353 -2.31 16.25 -18.27
C GLN A 353 -1.00 15.70 -18.84
N ILE A 354 -1.10 14.72 -19.71
CA ILE A 354 0.02 14.17 -20.48
C ILE A 354 -0.36 14.20 -21.97
N TYR A 355 0.58 14.64 -22.80
CA TYR A 355 0.47 14.65 -24.25
C TYR A 355 1.60 13.85 -24.87
N LYS A 356 1.33 13.17 -26.00
CA LYS A 356 2.31 12.70 -26.96
C LYS A 356 2.09 13.46 -28.27
N ASP A 357 3.06 14.28 -28.65
CA ASP A 357 2.93 15.24 -29.77
C ASP A 357 1.70 16.15 -29.57
N ARG A 358 0.60 15.91 -30.31
CA ARG A 358 -0.66 16.66 -30.21
C ARG A 358 -1.80 15.84 -29.53
N ASN A 359 -1.54 14.57 -29.22
CA ASN A 359 -2.54 13.67 -28.70
C ASN A 359 -2.53 13.70 -27.16
N ILE A 360 -3.70 13.87 -26.57
CA ILE A 360 -3.89 13.77 -25.13
C ILE A 360 -3.91 12.30 -24.74
N LEU A 361 -3.18 11.97 -23.68
CA LEU A 361 -3.10 10.62 -23.11
C LEU A 361 -3.81 10.59 -21.75
N ASN A 362 -4.32 9.43 -21.36
CA ASN A 362 -4.88 9.23 -20.02
C ASN A 362 -3.74 9.17 -18.99
N PRO A 363 -3.60 10.17 -18.08
CA PRO A 363 -2.49 10.22 -17.14
C PRO A 363 -2.52 9.09 -16.10
N GLU A 364 -3.69 8.51 -15.81
CA GLU A 364 -3.84 7.41 -14.85
C GLU A 364 -3.11 6.14 -15.27
N LEU A 365 -2.86 5.99 -16.57
CA LEU A 365 -2.11 4.86 -17.12
C LEU A 365 -0.58 5.06 -17.05
N TRP A 366 -0.13 6.27 -16.67
CA TRP A 366 1.28 6.65 -16.69
C TRP A 366 1.89 6.78 -15.29
N ILE A 367 1.11 7.29 -14.32
CA ILE A 367 1.55 7.42 -12.93
C ILE A 367 1.52 6.07 -12.21
N ALA A 368 2.40 5.91 -11.23
CA ALA A 368 2.46 4.71 -10.38
C ALA A 368 1.13 4.47 -9.64
N LYS A 369 0.74 3.20 -9.53
CA LYS A 369 -0.48 2.79 -8.81
C LYS A 369 -0.26 2.73 -7.31
#